data_e8ccfa5373d440577cf14c5c8e72748e
#
_entry.id   e8ccfa5373d440577cf14c5c8e72748e
#
_cell.length_a   1.000
_cell.length_b   1.000
_cell.length_c   1.000
_cell.angle_alpha   90.00
_cell.angle_beta   90.00
_cell.angle_gamma   90.00
#
_symmetry.space_group_name_H-M   'P 1'
#
loop_
_entity.id
_entity.type
_entity.pdbx_description
1 polymer ?
#
loop_
_entity_poly.entity_id
_entity_poly.type
_entity_poly.pdbx_seq_one_letter_code
_entity_poly.pdbx_strand_id
1 'polypeptide(L)'
;MEYAQDDTRVSVIILTSNISNNRTPAFCAGGDQTVRSSDGGYDDGSESAPRLRVLDLQIQMRRCPKPIVAVVRGYAIGGGHILHMCADLTLAGEDAVFGQVGPRMGSVDAGYGSVHLARTVGQKKAREIWFLCRYYSAQEALQMGLINAVYPNDKLEGEVGRWVRRMGMLSPTALAVAKAAINADQDGSAGISLMGGHITRLFYMSDEAKEGREAYLEGRKPEFRKIPQSKL
;
A
#
# COMPACT_ATOMS: atom_id res chain seq x y z
N MET A 1 -11.80 1.10 2.80
CA MET A 1 -10.63 1.98 2.66
C MET A 1 -11.01 3.45 2.80
N GLU A 2 -11.90 4.00 1.99
CA GLU A 2 -12.30 5.42 2.02
C GLU A 2 -12.69 5.90 3.42
N TYR A 3 -13.63 5.23 4.07
CA TYR A 3 -14.01 5.59 5.45
C TYR A 3 -12.81 5.67 6.41
N ALA A 4 -11.93 4.69 6.40
CA ALA A 4 -10.76 4.69 7.28
C ALA A 4 -9.72 5.76 6.88
N GLN A 5 -9.66 6.11 5.59
CA GLN A 5 -8.77 7.17 5.09
C GLN A 5 -9.23 8.55 5.59
N ASP A 6 -10.53 8.80 5.63
CA ASP A 6 -11.09 10.13 5.91
C ASP A 6 -11.35 10.36 7.41
N ASP A 7 -11.51 9.30 8.20
CA ASP A 7 -11.76 9.40 9.64
C ASP A 7 -10.51 9.88 10.40
N THR A 8 -10.52 11.08 10.93
CA THR A 8 -9.39 11.69 11.67
C THR A 8 -8.98 10.93 12.92
N ARG A 9 -9.81 10.03 13.44
CA ARG A 9 -9.52 9.17 14.59
C ARG A 9 -8.64 7.97 14.21
N VAL A 10 -8.55 7.63 12.92
CA VAL A 10 -7.75 6.53 12.40
C VAL A 10 -6.35 7.04 12.04
N SER A 11 -5.33 6.56 12.73
CA SER A 11 -3.92 6.90 12.46
C SER A 11 -3.23 5.90 11.54
N VAL A 12 -3.60 4.61 11.62
CA VAL A 12 -3.00 3.50 10.88
C VAL A 12 -4.10 2.55 10.44
N ILE A 13 -3.99 2.00 9.25
CA ILE A 13 -4.92 1.01 8.72
C ILE A 13 -4.26 -0.37 8.77
N ILE A 14 -4.95 -1.37 9.33
CA ILE A 14 -4.48 -2.75 9.34
C ILE A 14 -5.28 -3.53 8.28
N LEU A 15 -4.56 -4.20 7.39
CA LEU A 15 -5.11 -5.16 6.44
C LEU A 15 -4.77 -6.57 6.93
N THR A 16 -5.79 -7.33 7.30
CA THR A 16 -5.63 -8.70 7.81
C THR A 16 -6.81 -9.56 7.39
N SER A 17 -6.70 -10.87 7.60
CA SER A 17 -7.79 -11.81 7.39
C SER A 17 -8.48 -12.18 8.70
N ASN A 18 -9.74 -12.59 8.61
CA ASN A 18 -10.47 -13.18 9.72
C ASN A 18 -10.13 -14.68 9.82
N ILE A 19 -9.38 -15.07 10.85
CA ILE A 19 -8.88 -16.44 11.06
C ILE A 19 -9.89 -17.31 11.82
N SER A 20 -11.05 -16.82 12.19
CA SER A 20 -12.02 -17.48 13.08
C SER A 20 -12.71 -18.72 12.50
N ASN A 21 -12.48 -19.08 11.25
CA ASN A 21 -13.05 -20.27 10.63
C ASN A 21 -12.00 -21.38 10.54
N ASN A 22 -12.33 -22.58 10.97
CA ASN A 22 -11.53 -23.84 10.99
C ASN A 22 -10.96 -24.30 9.63
N ARG A 23 -10.72 -23.39 8.69
CA ARG A 23 -10.04 -23.64 7.41
C ARG A 23 -8.56 -23.29 7.53
N THR A 24 -7.76 -23.82 6.63
CA THR A 24 -6.34 -23.45 6.49
C THR A 24 -6.20 -21.92 6.53
N PRO A 25 -5.43 -21.36 7.48
CA PRO A 25 -5.30 -19.92 7.59
C PRO A 25 -4.82 -19.33 6.26
N ALA A 26 -5.49 -18.29 5.79
CA ALA A 26 -5.06 -17.55 4.62
C ALA A 26 -5.30 -16.06 4.83
N PHE A 27 -4.26 -15.29 4.62
CA PHE A 27 -4.40 -13.84 4.48
C PHE A 27 -5.24 -13.53 3.23
N CYS A 28 -4.80 -14.05 2.08
CA CYS A 28 -5.54 -14.03 0.83
C CYS A 28 -4.84 -14.97 -0.17
N ALA A 29 -5.56 -15.89 -0.75
CA ALA A 29 -5.02 -16.86 -1.73
C ALA A 29 -5.25 -16.46 -3.19
N GLY A 30 -5.55 -15.20 -3.45
CA GLY A 30 -5.82 -14.65 -4.79
C GLY A 30 -7.30 -14.54 -5.12
N GLY A 31 -7.60 -14.39 -6.41
CA GLY A 31 -8.97 -14.30 -6.90
C GLY A 31 -9.71 -15.64 -6.87
N ASP A 32 -11.02 -15.56 -6.69
CA ASP A 32 -11.89 -16.72 -6.77
C ASP A 32 -11.85 -17.31 -8.20
N GLN A 33 -11.39 -18.55 -8.31
CA GLN A 33 -11.28 -19.23 -9.60
C GLN A 33 -12.63 -19.65 -10.18
N THR A 34 -13.68 -19.70 -9.37
CA THR A 34 -15.04 -20.08 -9.82
C THR A 34 -15.68 -18.97 -10.67
N VAL A 35 -15.25 -17.72 -10.50
CA VAL A 35 -15.69 -16.59 -11.34
C VAL A 35 -14.92 -16.42 -12.65
N ARG A 36 -13.91 -17.28 -12.89
CA ARG A 36 -13.29 -17.39 -14.22
C ARG A 36 -14.19 -18.24 -15.11
N SER A 37 -14.97 -17.58 -15.97
CA SER A 37 -15.82 -18.30 -16.93
C SER A 37 -15.01 -19.08 -17.95
N SER A 38 -15.63 -20.09 -18.57
CA SER A 38 -15.06 -20.84 -19.70
C SER A 38 -14.75 -19.93 -20.91
N ASP A 39 -15.38 -18.78 -20.99
CA ASP A 39 -15.27 -17.81 -22.09
C ASP A 39 -14.18 -16.74 -21.84
N GLY A 40 -13.43 -16.90 -20.77
CA GLY A 40 -12.17 -16.14 -20.56
C GLY A 40 -12.33 -14.79 -19.89
N GLY A 41 -13.11 -14.65 -18.85
CA GLY A 41 -13.20 -13.39 -18.11
C GLY A 41 -13.44 -13.56 -16.61
N TYR A 42 -13.25 -12.49 -15.85
CA TYR A 42 -13.86 -12.35 -14.54
C TYR A 42 -15.26 -11.77 -14.77
N ASP A 43 -16.26 -12.65 -14.73
CA ASP A 43 -17.65 -12.26 -14.76
C ASP A 43 -18.13 -12.07 -13.33
N ASP A 44 -18.30 -10.83 -12.92
CA ASP A 44 -18.86 -10.46 -11.61
C ASP A 44 -20.38 -10.27 -11.66
N GLY A 45 -21.02 -10.64 -12.79
CA GLY A 45 -22.45 -10.48 -13.02
C GLY A 45 -22.91 -9.03 -13.15
N SER A 46 -21.99 -8.09 -13.28
CA SER A 46 -22.33 -6.67 -13.46
C SER A 46 -22.58 -6.34 -14.94
N GLU A 47 -23.54 -5.46 -15.22
CA GLU A 47 -23.79 -4.94 -16.57
C GLU A 47 -22.65 -4.05 -17.12
N SER A 48 -21.66 -3.73 -16.28
CA SER A 48 -20.48 -2.95 -16.66
C SER A 48 -19.39 -3.84 -17.29
N ALA A 49 -18.54 -3.26 -18.13
CA ALA A 49 -17.41 -3.97 -18.71
C ALA A 49 -16.58 -4.67 -17.61
N PRO A 50 -16.14 -5.93 -17.85
CA PRO A 50 -15.36 -6.70 -16.89
C PRO A 50 -14.14 -5.92 -16.41
N ARG A 51 -14.01 -5.71 -15.08
CA ARG A 51 -12.95 -4.91 -14.51
C ARG A 51 -12.42 -5.57 -13.25
N LEU A 52 -11.10 -5.72 -13.18
CA LEU A 52 -10.43 -6.20 -11.97
C LEU A 52 -10.42 -5.10 -10.89
N ARG A 53 -11.48 -5.04 -10.08
CA ARG A 53 -11.65 -4.02 -9.03
C ARG A 53 -10.53 -4.03 -7.98
N VAL A 54 -9.80 -5.12 -7.85
CA VAL A 54 -8.62 -5.19 -6.98
C VAL A 54 -7.53 -4.20 -7.38
N LEU A 55 -7.44 -3.82 -8.67
CA LEU A 55 -6.49 -2.80 -9.13
C LEU A 55 -6.81 -1.43 -8.57
N ASP A 56 -8.10 -1.09 -8.45
CA ASP A 56 -8.54 0.16 -7.82
C ASP A 56 -8.15 0.20 -6.35
N LEU A 57 -8.32 -0.93 -5.63
CA LEU A 57 -7.89 -1.06 -4.24
C LEU A 57 -6.37 -0.87 -4.10
N GLN A 58 -5.57 -1.48 -4.99
CA GLN A 58 -4.12 -1.33 -4.97
C GLN A 58 -3.71 0.14 -5.16
N ILE A 59 -4.32 0.84 -6.11
CA ILE A 59 -4.09 2.28 -6.34
C ILE A 59 -4.51 3.09 -5.10
N GLN A 60 -5.66 2.79 -4.52
CA GLN A 60 -6.16 3.47 -3.32
C GLN A 60 -5.23 3.26 -2.12
N MET A 61 -4.70 2.05 -1.93
CA MET A 61 -3.73 1.76 -0.87
C MET A 61 -2.47 2.61 -1.01
N ARG A 62 -1.95 2.74 -2.22
CA ARG A 62 -0.74 3.53 -2.48
C ARG A 62 -0.97 5.04 -2.28
N ARG A 63 -2.14 5.53 -2.66
CA ARG A 63 -2.51 6.96 -2.53
C ARG A 63 -3.03 7.34 -1.15
N CYS A 64 -3.36 6.37 -0.32
CA CYS A 64 -3.84 6.62 1.05
C CYS A 64 -2.76 7.36 1.86
N PRO A 65 -3.08 8.52 2.47
CA PRO A 65 -2.09 9.30 3.23
C PRO A 65 -1.70 8.65 4.57
N LYS A 66 -2.43 7.61 4.99
CA LYS A 66 -2.16 6.90 6.25
C LYS A 66 -1.31 5.67 6.01
N PRO A 67 -0.45 5.29 6.96
CA PRO A 67 0.24 4.02 6.92
C PRO A 67 -0.74 2.85 6.87
N ILE A 68 -0.44 1.87 6.02
CA ILE A 68 -1.17 0.62 5.90
C ILE A 68 -0.23 -0.52 6.27
N VAL A 69 -0.64 -1.34 7.22
CA VAL A 69 0.13 -2.51 7.69
C VAL A 69 -0.62 -3.77 7.29
N ALA A 70 -0.01 -4.61 6.46
CA ALA A 70 -0.49 -5.96 6.23
C ALA A 70 -0.05 -6.87 7.38
N VAL A 71 -0.99 -7.61 7.96
CA VAL A 71 -0.75 -8.60 9.01
C VAL A 71 -1.09 -9.97 8.43
N VAL A 72 -0.06 -10.74 8.12
CA VAL A 72 -0.18 -11.97 7.34
C VAL A 72 -0.10 -13.20 8.24
N ARG A 73 -1.15 -14.03 8.24
CA ARG A 73 -1.20 -15.38 8.78
C ARG A 73 -1.56 -16.35 7.65
N GLY A 74 -0.88 -17.50 7.61
CA GLY A 74 -1.10 -18.48 6.57
C GLY A 74 -0.77 -17.96 5.17
N TYR A 75 -1.56 -18.30 4.18
CA TYR A 75 -1.23 -18.05 2.77
C TYR A 75 -1.48 -16.61 2.31
N ALA A 76 -0.44 -15.99 1.76
CA ALA A 76 -0.50 -14.74 0.97
C ALA A 76 0.00 -15.04 -0.46
N ILE A 77 -0.90 -15.48 -1.35
CA ILE A 77 -0.55 -16.06 -2.64
C ILE A 77 -1.21 -15.30 -3.79
N GLY A 78 -0.50 -15.17 -4.91
CA GLY A 78 -1.03 -14.51 -6.11
C GLY A 78 -1.52 -13.09 -5.82
N GLY A 79 -2.81 -12.79 -6.03
CA GLY A 79 -3.38 -11.47 -5.69
C GLY A 79 -3.20 -11.10 -4.22
N GLY A 80 -3.23 -12.07 -3.29
CA GLY A 80 -2.95 -11.84 -1.88
C GLY A 80 -1.50 -11.44 -1.60
N HIS A 81 -0.55 -12.01 -2.36
CA HIS A 81 0.84 -11.59 -2.31
C HIS A 81 1.02 -10.15 -2.82
N ILE A 82 0.27 -9.76 -3.86
CA ILE A 82 0.30 -8.38 -4.36
C ILE A 82 -0.29 -7.41 -3.32
N LEU A 83 -1.39 -7.78 -2.67
CA LEU A 83 -2.04 -6.93 -1.67
C LEU A 83 -1.12 -6.58 -0.50
N HIS A 84 -0.41 -7.58 0.08
CA HIS A 84 0.52 -7.26 1.16
C HIS A 84 1.70 -6.39 0.69
N MET A 85 2.16 -6.55 -0.57
CA MET A 85 3.21 -5.69 -1.13
C MET A 85 2.73 -4.26 -1.41
N CYS A 86 1.44 -4.04 -1.65
CA CYS A 86 0.86 -2.69 -1.79
C CYS A 86 0.66 -1.98 -0.45
N ALA A 87 0.70 -2.70 0.67
CA ALA A 87 0.77 -2.11 2.00
C ALA A 87 2.16 -1.50 2.25
N ASP A 88 2.25 -0.55 3.16
CA ASP A 88 3.51 0.12 3.49
C ASP A 88 4.45 -0.77 4.30
N LEU A 89 3.88 -1.62 5.13
CA LEU A 89 4.60 -2.56 5.99
C LEU A 89 3.89 -3.92 5.99
N THR A 90 4.67 -4.99 6.15
CA THR A 90 4.14 -6.35 6.32
C THR A 90 4.73 -6.99 7.57
N LEU A 91 3.86 -7.35 8.51
CA LEU A 91 4.20 -8.16 9.68
C LEU A 91 3.58 -9.55 9.51
N ALA A 92 4.33 -10.58 9.78
CA ALA A 92 3.88 -11.95 9.52
C ALA A 92 3.94 -12.83 10.79
N GLY A 93 3.00 -13.75 10.88
CA GLY A 93 3.11 -14.90 11.75
C GLY A 93 4.15 -15.89 11.21
N GLU A 94 4.68 -16.72 12.06
CA GLU A 94 5.65 -17.79 11.70
C GLU A 94 5.06 -18.83 10.72
N ASP A 95 3.71 -18.94 10.66
CA ASP A 95 2.96 -19.80 9.75
C ASP A 95 2.71 -19.17 8.38
N ALA A 96 3.15 -17.93 8.15
CA ALA A 96 2.88 -17.23 6.90
C ALA A 96 3.66 -17.85 5.72
N VAL A 97 2.98 -17.94 4.59
CA VAL A 97 3.49 -18.52 3.34
C VAL A 97 3.22 -17.56 2.20
N PHE A 98 4.26 -17.22 1.45
CA PHE A 98 4.22 -16.24 0.37
C PHE A 98 4.52 -16.89 -0.99
N GLY A 99 3.96 -16.35 -2.06
CA GLY A 99 4.31 -16.79 -3.41
C GLY A 99 3.46 -16.22 -4.53
N GLN A 100 4.02 -16.27 -5.72
CA GLN A 100 3.31 -16.00 -6.96
C GLN A 100 3.05 -17.30 -7.71
N VAL A 101 1.82 -17.49 -8.13
CA VAL A 101 1.40 -18.72 -8.79
C VAL A 101 0.73 -18.46 -10.15
N GLY A 102 0.71 -17.22 -10.60
CA GLY A 102 0.07 -16.83 -11.86
C GLY A 102 0.43 -17.73 -13.02
N PRO A 103 1.71 -17.89 -13.39
CA PRO A 103 2.10 -18.76 -14.53
C PRO A 103 1.65 -20.21 -14.39
N ARG A 104 1.66 -20.76 -13.17
CA ARG A 104 1.16 -22.13 -12.91
C ARG A 104 -0.36 -22.25 -13.04
N MET A 105 -1.08 -21.16 -12.76
CA MET A 105 -2.56 -21.12 -12.80
C MET A 105 -3.12 -20.59 -14.12
N GLY A 106 -2.27 -20.38 -15.15
CA GLY A 106 -2.69 -19.78 -16.41
C GLY A 106 -3.14 -18.32 -16.24
N SER A 107 -2.45 -17.57 -15.40
CA SER A 107 -2.71 -16.15 -15.12
C SER A 107 -1.43 -15.33 -15.23
N VAL A 108 -1.58 -14.02 -15.29
CA VAL A 108 -0.48 -13.06 -15.40
C VAL A 108 -0.50 -12.08 -14.22
N ASP A 109 0.52 -11.21 -14.17
CA ASP A 109 0.57 -10.13 -13.17
C ASP A 109 -0.64 -9.21 -13.30
N ALA A 110 -1.33 -8.98 -12.19
CA ALA A 110 -2.46 -8.09 -12.10
C ALA A 110 -2.08 -6.84 -11.28
N GLY A 111 -1.46 -5.87 -11.93
CA GLY A 111 -1.12 -4.57 -11.34
C GLY A 111 0.33 -4.48 -10.89
N TYR A 112 0.56 -4.25 -9.61
CA TYR A 112 1.88 -3.94 -9.06
C TYR A 112 2.77 -5.16 -8.75
N GLY A 113 2.34 -6.38 -9.05
CA GLY A 113 2.96 -7.60 -8.56
C GLY A 113 4.39 -7.84 -8.99
N SER A 114 4.73 -7.64 -10.28
CA SER A 114 6.07 -7.89 -10.77
C SER A 114 7.03 -6.73 -10.48
N VAL A 115 6.57 -5.50 -10.69
CA VAL A 115 7.41 -4.30 -10.55
C VAL A 115 7.79 -4.04 -9.09
N HIS A 116 6.82 -4.09 -8.17
CA HIS A 116 7.10 -3.92 -6.74
C HIS A 116 7.97 -5.04 -6.19
N LEU A 117 7.67 -6.29 -6.57
CA LEU A 117 8.48 -7.41 -6.13
C LEU A 117 9.94 -7.24 -6.55
N ALA A 118 10.18 -6.88 -7.83
CA ALA A 118 11.54 -6.69 -8.33
C ALA A 118 12.31 -5.57 -7.62
N ARG A 119 11.61 -4.52 -7.19
CA ARG A 119 12.20 -3.42 -6.41
C ARG A 119 12.45 -3.79 -4.95
N THR A 120 11.58 -4.62 -4.37
CA THR A 120 11.67 -5.03 -2.96
C THR A 120 12.75 -6.09 -2.74
N VAL A 121 12.73 -7.19 -3.51
CA VAL A 121 13.63 -8.34 -3.30
C VAL A 121 14.76 -8.42 -4.32
N GLY A 122 14.84 -7.49 -5.24
CA GLY A 122 15.76 -7.48 -6.37
C GLY A 122 15.32 -8.38 -7.52
N GLN A 123 15.85 -8.07 -8.71
CA GLN A 123 15.38 -8.65 -9.98
C GLN A 123 15.53 -10.18 -10.06
N LYS A 124 16.63 -10.73 -9.52
CA LYS A 124 16.90 -12.18 -9.60
C LYS A 124 15.90 -12.96 -8.75
N LYS A 125 15.67 -12.52 -7.50
CA LYS A 125 14.73 -13.18 -6.60
C LYS A 125 13.29 -13.03 -7.10
N ALA A 126 12.91 -11.88 -7.63
CA ALA A 126 11.59 -11.68 -8.23
C ALA A 126 11.32 -12.63 -9.40
N ARG A 127 12.31 -12.83 -10.29
CA ARG A 127 12.20 -13.81 -11.38
C ARG A 127 12.11 -15.23 -10.87
N GLU A 128 12.88 -15.59 -9.86
CA GLU A 128 12.79 -16.92 -9.22
C GLU A 128 11.37 -17.17 -8.70
N ILE A 129 10.80 -16.20 -7.98
CA ILE A 129 9.44 -16.29 -7.43
C ILE A 129 8.41 -16.47 -8.55
N TRP A 130 8.46 -15.66 -9.59
CA TRP A 130 7.52 -15.70 -10.71
C TRP A 130 7.70 -16.94 -11.61
N PHE A 131 8.94 -17.33 -11.90
CA PHE A 131 9.22 -18.36 -12.89
C PHE A 131 9.09 -19.76 -12.32
N LEU A 132 9.40 -19.94 -11.03
CA LEU A 132 9.29 -21.24 -10.38
C LEU A 132 7.93 -21.47 -9.71
N CYS A 133 7.18 -20.42 -9.41
CA CYS A 133 5.88 -20.50 -8.72
C CYS A 133 5.94 -21.31 -7.42
N ARG A 134 7.07 -21.29 -6.70
CA ARG A 134 7.22 -21.98 -5.44
C ARG A 134 6.73 -21.11 -4.28
N TYR A 135 6.48 -21.75 -3.15
CA TYR A 135 6.13 -21.08 -1.91
C TYR A 135 7.37 -20.78 -1.08
N TYR A 136 7.30 -19.68 -0.33
CA TYR A 136 8.36 -19.20 0.55
C TYR A 136 7.79 -19.06 1.96
N SER A 137 8.54 -19.55 2.95
CA SER A 137 8.20 -19.37 4.37
C SER A 137 8.33 -17.91 4.80
N ALA A 138 7.76 -17.58 5.97
CA ALA A 138 7.91 -16.27 6.59
C ALA A 138 9.39 -15.89 6.78
N GLN A 139 10.24 -16.84 7.18
CA GLN A 139 11.67 -16.59 7.37
C GLN A 139 12.42 -16.32 6.05
N GLU A 140 12.12 -17.07 4.99
CA GLU A 140 12.66 -16.79 3.66
C GLU A 140 12.22 -15.39 3.17
N ALA A 141 10.95 -15.03 3.40
CA ALA A 141 10.40 -13.72 3.05
C ALA A 141 11.11 -12.58 3.81
N LEU A 142 11.39 -12.78 5.09
CA LEU A 142 12.16 -11.82 5.90
C LEU A 142 13.60 -11.69 5.40
N GLN A 143 14.27 -12.81 5.15
CA GLN A 143 15.67 -12.82 4.68
C GLN A 143 15.85 -12.12 3.34
N MET A 144 14.89 -12.23 2.43
CA MET A 144 14.93 -11.54 1.13
C MET A 144 14.44 -10.09 1.16
N GLY A 145 14.05 -9.58 2.33
CA GLY A 145 13.54 -8.22 2.48
C GLY A 145 12.12 -8.00 1.96
N LEU A 146 11.35 -9.07 1.75
CA LEU A 146 9.96 -8.98 1.27
C LEU A 146 9.01 -8.46 2.36
N ILE A 147 9.30 -8.76 3.63
CA ILE A 147 8.50 -8.37 4.79
C ILE A 147 9.37 -7.76 5.88
N ASN A 148 8.75 -7.05 6.83
CA ASN A 148 9.45 -6.27 7.85
C ASN A 148 9.80 -7.08 9.12
N ALA A 149 8.93 -8.02 9.52
CA ALA A 149 9.17 -8.83 10.72
C ALA A 149 8.34 -10.12 10.72
N VAL A 150 8.83 -11.11 11.45
CA VAL A 150 8.14 -12.38 11.73
C VAL A 150 8.05 -12.57 13.23
N TYR A 151 6.88 -12.96 13.70
CA TYR A 151 6.61 -13.20 15.12
C TYR A 151 5.93 -14.57 15.33
N PRO A 152 6.10 -15.19 16.49
CA PRO A 152 5.24 -16.29 16.89
C PRO A 152 3.77 -15.88 16.82
N ASN A 153 2.92 -16.80 16.38
CA ASN A 153 1.52 -16.51 16.11
C ASN A 153 0.74 -15.98 17.33
N ASP A 154 1.07 -16.47 18.52
CA ASP A 154 0.49 -16.03 19.80
C ASP A 154 0.94 -14.62 20.22
N LYS A 155 2.04 -14.12 19.69
CA LYS A 155 2.59 -12.80 19.98
C LYS A 155 2.28 -11.75 18.90
N LEU A 156 1.86 -12.17 17.72
CA LEU A 156 1.73 -11.32 16.56
C LEU A 156 0.83 -10.09 16.82
N GLU A 157 -0.35 -10.27 17.41
CA GLU A 157 -1.26 -9.15 17.70
C GLU A 157 -0.64 -8.11 18.66
N GLY A 158 0.05 -8.58 19.69
CA GLY A 158 0.73 -7.69 20.64
C GLY A 158 1.83 -6.86 19.97
N GLU A 159 2.57 -7.50 19.03
CA GLU A 159 3.61 -6.83 18.24
C GLU A 159 3.02 -5.82 17.27
N VAL A 160 1.98 -6.19 16.52
CA VAL A 160 1.24 -5.28 15.65
C VAL A 160 0.78 -4.06 16.46
N GLY A 161 0.21 -4.27 17.64
CA GLY A 161 -0.19 -3.20 18.54
C GLY A 161 0.96 -2.27 18.94
N ARG A 162 2.19 -2.81 19.12
CA ARG A 162 3.39 -1.98 19.39
C ARG A 162 3.77 -1.11 18.19
N TRP A 163 3.79 -1.68 16.98
CA TRP A 163 4.09 -0.94 15.76
C TRP A 163 3.06 0.18 15.51
N VAL A 164 1.78 -0.14 15.65
CA VAL A 164 0.68 0.83 15.46
C VAL A 164 0.77 1.98 16.47
N ARG A 165 0.97 1.67 17.76
CA ARG A 165 1.16 2.72 18.77
C ARG A 165 2.36 3.61 18.46
N ARG A 166 3.47 3.02 18.02
CA ARG A 166 4.65 3.81 17.63
C ARG A 166 4.35 4.78 16.50
N MET A 167 3.68 4.32 15.43
CA MET A 167 3.28 5.19 14.31
C MET A 167 2.26 6.24 14.72
N GLY A 168 1.32 5.91 15.60
CA GLY A 168 0.30 6.83 16.11
C GLY A 168 0.87 8.00 16.94
N MET A 169 2.11 7.89 17.42
CA MET A 169 2.82 8.98 18.11
C MET A 169 3.58 9.91 17.18
N LEU A 170 3.65 9.59 15.88
CA LEU A 170 4.40 10.38 14.88
C LEU A 170 3.48 11.37 14.16
N SER A 171 4.08 12.39 13.55
CA SER A 171 3.34 13.37 12.76
C SER A 171 2.62 12.70 11.57
N PRO A 172 1.29 12.74 11.49
CA PRO A 172 0.56 12.14 10.39
C PRO A 172 0.90 12.80 9.05
N THR A 173 1.11 14.11 9.03
CA THR A 173 1.51 14.84 7.81
C THR A 173 2.90 14.40 7.34
N ALA A 174 3.87 14.28 8.24
CA ALA A 174 5.21 13.82 7.87
C ALA A 174 5.21 12.38 7.33
N LEU A 175 4.41 11.49 7.92
CA LEU A 175 4.24 10.12 7.42
C LEU A 175 3.60 10.11 6.03
N ALA A 176 2.56 10.92 5.81
CA ALA A 176 1.88 11.01 4.51
C ALA A 176 2.83 11.54 3.41
N VAL A 177 3.62 12.56 3.70
CA VAL A 177 4.61 13.13 2.77
C VAL A 177 5.72 12.12 2.48
N ALA A 178 6.25 11.44 3.50
CA ALA A 178 7.27 10.40 3.33
C ALA A 178 6.76 9.26 2.43
N LYS A 179 5.53 8.77 2.67
CA LYS A 179 4.90 7.74 1.83
C LYS A 179 4.75 8.22 0.38
N ALA A 180 4.24 9.43 0.17
CA ALA A 180 4.08 10.01 -1.16
C ALA A 180 5.43 10.15 -1.89
N ALA A 181 6.49 10.56 -1.18
CA ALA A 181 7.84 10.69 -1.72
C ALA A 181 8.43 9.33 -2.12
N ILE A 182 8.30 8.31 -1.26
CA ILE A 182 8.75 6.93 -1.55
C ILE A 182 8.01 6.36 -2.77
N ASN A 183 6.72 6.65 -2.91
CA ASN A 183 5.93 6.16 -4.02
C ASN A 183 6.14 6.93 -5.32
N ALA A 184 6.55 8.20 -5.26
CA ALA A 184 6.64 9.09 -6.43
C ALA A 184 7.56 8.55 -7.53
N ASP A 185 8.69 7.95 -7.16
CA ASP A 185 9.61 7.31 -8.10
C ASP A 185 8.96 6.16 -8.90
N GLN A 186 8.05 5.45 -8.26
CA GLN A 186 7.38 4.29 -8.86
C GLN A 186 6.14 4.66 -9.65
N ASP A 187 5.42 5.67 -9.21
CA ASP A 187 4.14 6.08 -9.79
C ASP A 187 4.32 7.15 -10.90
N GLY A 188 5.55 7.54 -11.18
CA GLY A 188 5.86 8.51 -12.24
C GLY A 188 5.14 9.84 -12.03
N SER A 189 4.58 10.40 -13.11
CA SER A 189 3.87 11.69 -13.05
C SER A 189 2.72 11.71 -12.05
N ALA A 190 2.02 10.59 -11.84
CA ALA A 190 0.94 10.50 -10.86
C ALA A 190 1.47 10.62 -9.42
N GLY A 191 2.63 10.03 -9.13
CA GLY A 191 3.30 10.15 -7.84
C GLY A 191 3.79 11.58 -7.57
N ILE A 192 4.39 12.22 -8.57
CA ILE A 192 4.82 13.62 -8.50
C ILE A 192 3.62 14.54 -8.25
N SER A 193 2.49 14.31 -8.95
CA SER A 193 1.26 15.07 -8.77
C SER A 193 0.69 14.94 -7.35
N LEU A 194 0.69 13.72 -6.78
CA LEU A 194 0.26 13.50 -5.41
C LEU A 194 1.15 14.25 -4.40
N MET A 195 2.47 14.18 -4.60
CA MET A 195 3.43 14.92 -3.79
C MET A 195 3.23 16.44 -3.91
N GLY A 196 3.01 16.93 -5.14
CA GLY A 196 2.68 18.32 -5.43
C GLY A 196 1.44 18.79 -4.66
N GLY A 197 0.41 17.95 -4.56
CA GLY A 197 -0.78 18.22 -3.77
C GLY A 197 -0.48 18.41 -2.28
N HIS A 198 0.38 17.59 -1.69
CA HIS A 198 0.83 17.76 -0.29
C HIS A 198 1.61 19.05 -0.10
N ILE A 199 2.55 19.36 -1.02
CA ILE A 199 3.35 20.58 -0.98
C ILE A 199 2.45 21.82 -1.11
N THR A 200 1.50 21.81 -2.04
CA THR A 200 0.54 22.91 -2.23
C THR A 200 -0.28 23.16 -0.97
N ARG A 201 -0.76 22.10 -0.32
CA ARG A 201 -1.52 22.22 0.93
C ARG A 201 -0.67 22.85 2.04
N LEU A 202 0.59 22.44 2.18
CA LEU A 202 1.51 23.02 3.17
C LEU A 202 1.82 24.48 2.82
N PHE A 203 2.05 24.78 1.54
CA PHE A 203 2.31 26.14 1.06
C PHE A 203 1.15 27.11 1.37
N TYR A 204 -0.12 26.67 1.19
CA TYR A 204 -1.28 27.50 1.49
C TYR A 204 -1.40 27.91 2.98
N MET A 205 -0.65 27.27 3.87
CA MET A 205 -0.57 27.66 5.28
C MET A 205 0.52 28.71 5.54
N SER A 206 1.35 29.04 4.55
CA SER A 206 2.44 30.00 4.67
C SER A 206 1.95 31.46 4.57
N ASP A 207 2.76 32.38 5.07
CA ASP A 207 2.48 33.81 4.97
C ASP A 207 2.59 34.30 3.51
N GLU A 208 3.44 33.69 2.69
CA GLU A 208 3.50 33.98 1.25
C GLU A 208 2.18 33.66 0.55
N ALA A 209 1.56 32.53 0.85
CA ALA A 209 0.29 32.16 0.25
C ALA A 209 -0.85 33.09 0.71
N LYS A 210 -0.84 33.52 1.98
CA LYS A 210 -1.79 34.50 2.51
C LYS A 210 -1.65 35.84 1.79
N GLU A 211 -0.43 36.36 1.68
CA GLU A 211 -0.16 37.63 0.97
C GLU A 211 -0.63 37.55 -0.49
N GLY A 212 -0.30 36.47 -1.21
CA GLY A 212 -0.74 36.31 -2.59
C GLY A 212 -2.26 36.33 -2.75
N ARG A 213 -2.98 35.63 -1.84
CA ARG A 213 -4.43 35.60 -1.81
C ARG A 213 -5.03 36.97 -1.48
N GLU A 214 -4.53 37.64 -0.45
CA GLU A 214 -5.05 38.94 0.00
C GLU A 214 -4.81 40.01 -1.07
N ALA A 215 -3.62 40.07 -1.63
CA ALA A 215 -3.30 40.98 -2.74
C ALA A 215 -4.23 40.82 -3.93
N TYR A 216 -4.55 39.57 -4.29
CA TYR A 216 -5.50 39.24 -5.37
C TYR A 216 -6.90 39.78 -5.05
N LEU A 217 -7.41 39.51 -3.83
CA LEU A 217 -8.76 39.93 -3.41
C LEU A 217 -8.90 41.44 -3.29
N GLU A 218 -7.82 42.12 -2.92
CA GLU A 218 -7.77 43.60 -2.77
C GLU A 218 -7.44 44.31 -4.09
N GLY A 219 -7.13 43.61 -5.17
CA GLY A 219 -6.76 44.17 -6.46
C GLY A 219 -5.43 44.90 -6.48
N ARG A 220 -4.52 44.61 -5.53
CA ARG A 220 -3.18 45.18 -5.43
C ARG A 220 -2.09 44.21 -5.88
N LYS A 221 -0.87 44.74 -6.07
CA LYS A 221 0.29 43.89 -6.32
C LYS A 221 0.77 43.20 -5.03
N PRO A 222 1.15 41.90 -5.05
CA PRO A 222 1.68 41.24 -3.88
C PRO A 222 3.08 41.73 -3.51
N GLU A 223 3.38 41.75 -2.22
CA GLU A 223 4.64 42.27 -1.66
C GLU A 223 5.44 41.12 -0.96
N PHE A 224 5.67 40.03 -1.64
CA PHE A 224 6.33 38.82 -1.09
C PHE A 224 7.68 39.08 -0.41
N ARG A 225 8.45 40.11 -0.89
CA ARG A 225 9.76 40.45 -0.32
C ARG A 225 9.69 41.10 1.06
N LYS A 226 8.52 41.57 1.49
CA LYS A 226 8.31 42.09 2.84
C LYS A 226 8.04 41.01 3.87
N ILE A 227 7.74 39.81 3.42
CA ILE A 227 7.52 38.66 4.29
C ILE A 227 8.90 38.17 4.75
N PRO A 228 9.12 37.98 6.06
CA PRO A 228 10.35 37.39 6.54
C PRO A 228 10.49 36.00 5.92
N GLN A 229 11.52 35.78 5.10
CA GLN A 229 11.78 34.46 4.56
C GLN A 229 12.02 33.50 5.72
N SER A 230 11.19 32.46 5.82
CA SER A 230 11.48 31.36 6.73
C SER A 230 12.86 30.82 6.36
N LYS A 231 13.74 30.69 7.33
CA LYS A 231 15.00 29.96 7.12
C LYS A 231 14.61 28.49 6.86
N LEU A 232 14.48 28.14 5.58
CA LEU A 232 14.41 26.76 5.14
C LEU A 232 15.74 26.08 5.39
#